data_47b9bd34c03f7862a21396e17a7bd737
#
_entry.id   47b9bd34c03f7862a21396e17a7bd737
#
_cell.length_a   1.000
_cell.length_b   1.000
_cell.length_c   1.000
_cell.angle_alpha   90.00
_cell.angle_beta   90.00
_cell.angle_gamma   90.00
#
_symmetry.space_group_name_H-M   'P 1'
#
loop_
_entity.id
_entity.type
_entity.pdbx_description
1 polymer ?
#
loop_
_entity_poly.entity_id
_entity_poly.type
_entity_poly.pdbx_seq_one_letter_code
_entity_poly.pdbx_strand_id
1 'polypeptide(L)'
;MYRLTIKDILEATGGVLLCGDENTEIKDVCINSKEIKPGDLFVPIIGERVDAHRFIESALHTGAATLTSQHTDIVVSEKPFVYVSDTEKALQDIGAYVRRKFKKPVIGVTGSVGKTTTRQMIATVLSGCLNVYQTEGNLNSQIGVPLTLRRIDENAEAAVLEMGISEPGQMEILSDMVKPDICVVTMIGVAHIEFMKTRENIRKEKLSIINHMSPDGVL
;
A
#
# COMPACT_ATOMS: atom_id res chain seq x y z
N MET A 1 -8.72 -6.22 10.54
CA MET A 1 -8.02 -6.45 9.23
C MET A 1 -8.68 -7.56 8.45
N TYR A 2 -8.74 -7.46 7.14
CA TYR A 2 -9.22 -8.53 6.27
C TYR A 2 -8.31 -9.77 6.35
N ARG A 3 -8.90 -10.94 6.51
CA ARG A 3 -8.17 -12.22 6.41
C ARG A 3 -7.85 -12.46 4.93
N LEU A 4 -6.60 -12.75 4.64
CA LEU A 4 -6.14 -13.14 3.31
C LEU A 4 -5.48 -14.51 3.38
N THR A 5 -5.53 -15.24 2.28
CA THR A 5 -4.78 -16.47 2.04
C THR A 5 -3.80 -16.27 0.89
N ILE A 6 -2.90 -17.20 0.67
CA ILE A 6 -2.04 -17.20 -0.53
C ILE A 6 -2.87 -17.20 -1.80
N LYS A 7 -4.03 -17.87 -1.81
CA LYS A 7 -4.96 -17.80 -2.94
C LYS A 7 -5.42 -16.38 -3.25
N ASP A 8 -5.76 -15.57 -2.23
CA ASP A 8 -6.06 -14.15 -2.41
C ASP A 8 -4.86 -13.37 -2.95
N ILE A 9 -3.64 -13.73 -2.51
CA ILE A 9 -2.41 -13.09 -3.02
C ILE A 9 -2.18 -13.41 -4.50
N LEU A 10 -2.39 -14.66 -4.90
CA LEU A 10 -2.30 -15.07 -6.32
C LEU A 10 -3.35 -14.34 -7.17
N GLU A 11 -4.60 -14.26 -6.69
CA GLU A 11 -5.66 -13.51 -7.38
C GLU A 11 -5.31 -12.01 -7.50
N ALA A 12 -4.78 -11.42 -6.43
CA ALA A 12 -4.43 -10.01 -6.39
C ALA A 12 -3.30 -9.65 -7.37
N THR A 13 -2.26 -10.50 -7.43
CA THR A 13 -0.99 -10.20 -8.09
C THR A 13 -0.82 -10.84 -9.47
N GLY A 14 -1.66 -11.82 -9.79
CA GLY A 14 -1.43 -12.69 -10.97
C GLY A 14 -0.16 -13.55 -10.85
N GLY A 15 0.36 -13.71 -9.63
CA GLY A 15 1.57 -14.48 -9.36
C GLY A 15 1.39 -15.99 -9.54
N VAL A 16 2.51 -16.72 -9.50
CA VAL A 16 2.56 -18.17 -9.62
C VAL A 16 3.05 -18.77 -8.31
N LEU A 17 2.30 -19.70 -7.74
CA LEU A 17 2.73 -20.46 -6.56
C LEU A 17 3.81 -21.47 -6.98
N LEU A 18 5.04 -21.30 -6.48
CA LEU A 18 6.15 -22.19 -6.76
C LEU A 18 6.15 -23.44 -5.84
N CYS A 19 5.79 -23.23 -4.58
CA CYS A 19 5.64 -24.30 -3.58
C CYS A 19 4.78 -23.83 -2.41
N GLY A 20 4.40 -24.77 -1.52
CA GLY A 20 3.57 -24.53 -0.34
C GLY A 20 2.08 -24.66 -0.62
N ASP A 21 1.25 -24.29 0.39
CA ASP A 21 -0.20 -24.42 0.34
C ASP A 21 -0.87 -23.07 0.07
N GLU A 22 -1.70 -23.02 -0.97
CA GLU A 22 -2.48 -21.81 -1.34
C GLU A 22 -3.49 -21.37 -0.27
N ASN A 23 -3.87 -22.25 0.64
CA ASN A 23 -4.78 -21.93 1.73
C ASN A 23 -4.08 -21.36 2.97
N THR A 24 -2.75 -21.22 2.94
CA THR A 24 -1.99 -20.61 4.05
C THR A 24 -2.52 -19.22 4.34
N GLU A 25 -2.96 -18.99 5.60
CA GLU A 25 -3.44 -17.68 6.06
C GLU A 25 -2.29 -16.69 6.21
N ILE A 26 -2.52 -15.45 5.73
CA ILE A 26 -1.61 -14.31 5.84
C ILE A 26 -2.21 -13.28 6.80
N LYS A 27 -1.50 -13.04 7.91
CA LYS A 27 -1.92 -12.07 8.93
C LYS A 27 -1.64 -10.63 8.52
N ASP A 28 -0.41 -10.33 8.08
CA ASP A 28 -0.01 -9.02 7.60
C ASP A 28 1.03 -9.15 6.46
N VAL A 29 1.40 -8.03 5.87
CA VAL A 29 2.45 -7.92 4.86
C VAL A 29 3.62 -7.16 5.47
N CYS A 30 4.82 -7.71 5.36
CA CYS A 30 6.04 -7.13 5.89
C CYS A 30 7.10 -6.99 4.79
N ILE A 31 7.72 -5.81 4.69
CA ILE A 31 8.81 -5.51 3.76
C ILE A 31 10.19 -5.47 4.44
N ASN A 32 10.21 -5.49 5.78
CA ASN A 32 11.43 -5.46 6.59
C ASN A 32 11.66 -6.82 7.26
N SER A 33 12.65 -7.58 6.81
CA SER A 33 12.95 -8.91 7.35
C SER A 33 13.25 -8.94 8.86
N LYS A 34 13.63 -7.80 9.44
CA LYS A 34 13.90 -7.68 10.88
C LYS A 34 12.64 -7.48 11.74
N GLU A 35 11.54 -7.10 11.12
CA GLU A 35 10.25 -6.82 11.79
C GLU A 35 9.20 -7.88 11.52
N ILE A 36 9.55 -8.89 10.73
CA ILE A 36 8.62 -9.96 10.33
C ILE A 36 8.13 -10.77 11.53
N LYS A 37 6.84 -11.06 11.53
CA LYS A 37 6.15 -11.80 12.59
C LYS A 37 5.58 -13.11 12.07
N PRO A 38 5.26 -14.06 12.98
CA PRO A 38 4.59 -15.31 12.58
C PRO A 38 3.24 -15.05 11.91
N GLY A 39 3.09 -15.56 10.71
CA GLY A 39 1.90 -15.36 9.88
C GLY A 39 2.02 -14.26 8.82
N ASP A 40 3.12 -13.50 8.79
CA ASP A 40 3.32 -12.45 7.80
C ASP A 40 3.78 -13.01 6.44
N LEU A 41 3.36 -12.34 5.38
CA LEU A 41 3.92 -12.46 4.03
C LEU A 41 5.10 -11.49 3.91
N PHE A 42 6.28 -12.02 3.62
CA PHE A 42 7.44 -11.19 3.30
C PHE A 42 7.38 -10.74 1.83
N VAL A 43 7.48 -9.43 1.62
CA VAL A 43 7.57 -8.84 0.27
C VAL A 43 8.92 -8.15 0.14
N PRO A 44 9.91 -8.79 -0.53
CA PRO A 44 11.22 -8.20 -0.72
C PRO A 44 11.16 -7.06 -1.73
N ILE A 45 11.53 -5.86 -1.31
CA ILE A 45 11.62 -4.68 -2.18
C ILE A 45 13.06 -4.49 -2.65
N ILE A 46 13.24 -4.19 -3.94
CA ILE A 46 14.52 -3.81 -4.50
C ILE A 46 14.72 -2.31 -4.26
N GLY A 47 15.54 -1.98 -3.27
CA GLY A 47 15.85 -0.59 -2.96
C GLY A 47 17.13 -0.13 -3.66
N GLU A 48 17.41 1.18 -3.65
CA GLU A 48 18.59 1.78 -4.27
C GLU A 48 19.93 1.19 -3.81
N ARG A 49 20.02 0.75 -2.56
CA ARG A 49 21.27 0.25 -1.93
C ARG A 49 21.26 -1.22 -1.62
N VAL A 50 20.07 -1.80 -1.45
CA VAL A 50 19.93 -3.17 -0.96
C VAL A 50 18.76 -3.82 -1.67
N ASP A 51 19.01 -5.00 -2.23
CA ASP A 51 17.96 -5.90 -2.69
C ASP A 51 17.52 -6.80 -1.53
N ALA A 52 16.26 -6.67 -1.13
CA ALA A 52 15.71 -7.41 0.01
C ALA A 52 15.48 -8.91 -0.29
N HIS A 53 15.57 -9.38 -1.55
CA HIS A 53 15.48 -10.80 -1.89
C HIS A 53 16.53 -11.63 -1.15
N ARG A 54 17.71 -11.06 -0.87
CA ARG A 54 18.76 -11.71 -0.06
C ARG A 54 18.34 -12.10 1.36
N PHE A 55 17.24 -11.55 1.85
CA PHE A 55 16.74 -11.82 3.20
C PHE A 55 15.58 -12.81 3.24
N ILE A 56 15.15 -13.36 2.09
CA ILE A 56 14.02 -14.28 1.99
C ILE A 56 14.19 -15.46 2.95
N GLU A 57 15.36 -16.12 2.95
CA GLU A 57 15.62 -17.26 3.81
C GLU A 57 15.44 -16.91 5.29
N SER A 58 16.08 -15.82 5.75
CA SER A 58 15.94 -15.36 7.14
C SER A 58 14.52 -14.95 7.51
N ALA A 59 13.81 -14.32 6.58
CA ALA A 59 12.42 -13.91 6.80
C ALA A 59 11.48 -15.11 6.92
N LEU A 60 11.69 -16.16 6.14
CA LEU A 60 10.89 -17.39 6.19
C LEU A 60 11.10 -18.21 7.47
N HIS A 61 12.19 -18.03 8.20
CA HIS A 61 12.29 -18.65 9.53
C HIS A 61 11.12 -18.25 10.43
N THR A 62 10.67 -17.00 10.35
CA THR A 62 9.59 -16.45 11.18
C THR A 62 8.28 -16.30 10.41
N GLY A 63 8.30 -15.71 9.21
CA GLY A 63 7.14 -15.44 8.37
C GLY A 63 6.43 -16.70 7.88
N ALA A 64 5.21 -16.52 7.37
CA ALA A 64 4.39 -17.60 6.83
C ALA A 64 4.69 -17.90 5.36
N ALA A 65 5.04 -16.88 4.57
CA ALA A 65 5.22 -16.97 3.12
C ALA A 65 6.13 -15.87 2.61
N THR A 66 6.55 -15.94 1.35
CA THR A 66 7.27 -14.86 0.67
C THR A 66 6.82 -14.68 -0.78
N LEU A 67 6.95 -13.44 -1.28
CA LEU A 67 7.03 -13.19 -2.73
C LEU A 67 8.47 -13.25 -3.19
N THR A 68 8.67 -13.41 -4.50
CA THR A 68 9.97 -13.28 -5.16
C THR A 68 9.78 -12.85 -6.61
N SER A 69 10.70 -12.02 -7.14
CA SER A 69 10.80 -11.71 -8.57
C SER A 69 12.06 -12.27 -9.23
N GLN A 70 12.92 -12.94 -8.45
CA GLN A 70 14.25 -13.36 -8.92
C GLN A 70 14.49 -14.86 -8.82
N HIS A 71 13.89 -15.51 -7.83
CA HIS A 71 14.19 -16.88 -7.49
C HIS A 71 13.07 -17.81 -8.00
N THR A 72 13.22 -18.34 -9.21
CA THR A 72 12.28 -19.29 -9.81
C THR A 72 12.72 -20.76 -9.67
N ASP A 73 13.97 -20.99 -9.29
CA ASP A 73 14.65 -22.27 -9.17
C ASP A 73 14.72 -22.80 -7.74
N ILE A 74 13.88 -22.25 -6.85
CA ILE A 74 14.04 -22.47 -5.45
C ILE A 74 13.57 -23.82 -4.95
N VAL A 75 14.47 -24.25 -4.14
CA VAL A 75 14.43 -25.03 -2.92
C VAL A 75 13.04 -25.32 -2.40
N VAL A 76 12.75 -26.59 -2.32
CA VAL A 76 11.59 -27.17 -1.66
C VAL A 76 11.47 -26.57 -0.25
N SER A 77 10.56 -25.62 -0.10
CA SER A 77 10.14 -25.09 1.19
C SER A 77 8.74 -25.60 1.50
N GLU A 78 8.46 -25.92 2.75
CA GLU A 78 7.06 -26.21 3.17
C GLU A 78 6.21 -24.95 3.18
N LYS A 79 6.84 -23.76 3.22
CA LYS A 79 6.15 -22.46 3.23
C LYS A 79 5.95 -21.94 1.81
N PRO A 80 4.82 -21.25 1.56
CA PRO A 80 4.53 -20.73 0.24
C PRO A 80 5.57 -19.74 -0.28
N PHE A 81 6.01 -20.00 -1.51
CA PHE A 81 6.77 -19.09 -2.35
C PHE A 81 5.92 -18.70 -3.55
N VAL A 82 5.69 -17.42 -3.73
CA VAL A 82 4.92 -16.89 -4.86
C VAL A 82 5.84 -16.07 -5.75
N TYR A 83 5.98 -16.49 -7.00
CA TYR A 83 6.69 -15.72 -8.02
C TYR A 83 5.80 -14.64 -8.59
N VAL A 84 6.34 -13.44 -8.71
CA VAL A 84 5.73 -12.28 -9.36
C VAL A 84 6.80 -11.60 -10.23
N SER A 85 6.40 -10.88 -11.28
CA SER A 85 7.35 -10.16 -12.14
C SER A 85 8.01 -8.96 -11.45
N ASP A 86 7.30 -8.34 -10.50
CA ASP A 86 7.71 -7.16 -9.74
C ASP A 86 7.06 -7.20 -8.35
N THR A 87 7.90 -7.21 -7.31
CA THR A 87 7.43 -7.32 -5.91
C THR A 87 6.86 -6.01 -5.37
N GLU A 88 7.30 -4.85 -5.85
CA GLU A 88 6.70 -3.57 -5.49
C GLU A 88 5.31 -3.43 -6.11
N LYS A 89 5.16 -3.76 -7.40
CA LYS A 89 3.86 -3.81 -8.07
C LYS A 89 2.93 -4.80 -7.38
N ALA A 90 3.41 -5.98 -7.02
CA ALA A 90 2.63 -6.98 -6.29
C ALA A 90 2.16 -6.47 -4.92
N LEU A 91 2.99 -5.72 -4.19
CA LEU A 91 2.59 -5.05 -2.95
C LEU A 91 1.44 -4.07 -3.18
N GLN A 92 1.52 -3.26 -4.25
CA GLN A 92 0.48 -2.32 -4.65
C GLN A 92 -0.82 -3.05 -5.01
N ASP A 93 -0.73 -4.15 -5.75
CA ASP A 93 -1.88 -4.97 -6.16
C ASP A 93 -2.58 -5.63 -4.96
N ILE A 94 -1.82 -6.07 -3.95
CA ILE A 94 -2.36 -6.58 -2.68
C ILE A 94 -3.12 -5.46 -1.94
N GLY A 95 -2.54 -4.25 -1.87
CA GLY A 95 -3.21 -3.09 -1.28
C GLY A 95 -4.52 -2.74 -2.01
N ALA A 96 -4.48 -2.68 -3.33
CA ALA A 96 -5.66 -2.44 -4.18
C ALA A 96 -6.72 -3.55 -4.04
N TYR A 97 -6.30 -4.80 -3.86
CA TYR A 97 -7.21 -5.92 -3.62
C TYR A 97 -8.00 -5.74 -2.31
N VAL A 98 -7.32 -5.35 -1.23
CA VAL A 98 -8.00 -5.05 0.04
C VAL A 98 -8.90 -3.82 -0.10
N ARG A 99 -8.45 -2.76 -0.81
CA ARG A 99 -9.29 -1.57 -1.09
C ARG A 99 -10.58 -1.95 -1.82
N ARG A 100 -10.53 -2.87 -2.77
CA ARG A 100 -11.73 -3.36 -3.46
C ARG A 100 -12.72 -4.08 -2.53
N LYS A 101 -12.23 -4.73 -1.47
CA LYS A 101 -13.07 -5.36 -0.44
C LYS A 101 -13.67 -4.32 0.53
N PHE A 102 -12.97 -3.23 0.80
CA PHE A 102 -13.45 -2.14 1.66
C PHE A 102 -14.43 -1.24 0.90
N LYS A 103 -15.73 -1.35 1.20
CA LYS A 103 -16.83 -0.64 0.51
C LYS A 103 -17.29 0.64 1.23
N LYS A 104 -16.55 1.09 2.21
CA LYS A 104 -16.85 2.31 2.97
C LYS A 104 -16.10 3.50 2.38
N PRO A 105 -16.53 4.75 2.69
CA PRO A 105 -15.89 5.96 2.17
C PRO A 105 -14.39 6.03 2.51
N VAL A 106 -13.61 6.45 1.53
CA VAL A 106 -12.17 6.70 1.65
C VAL A 106 -11.88 8.16 1.32
N ILE A 107 -11.27 8.85 2.26
CA ILE A 107 -10.81 10.23 2.13
C ILE A 107 -9.31 10.20 1.82
N GLY A 108 -8.91 10.63 0.63
CA GLY A 108 -7.51 10.81 0.24
C GLY A 108 -7.02 12.22 0.54
N VAL A 109 -5.92 12.36 1.27
CA VAL A 109 -5.34 13.66 1.64
C VAL A 109 -3.97 13.82 1.04
N THR A 110 -3.77 14.84 0.22
CA THR A 110 -2.45 15.21 -0.35
C THR A 110 -2.15 16.69 -0.17
N GLY A 111 -0.96 17.09 -0.56
CA GLY A 111 -0.50 18.48 -0.53
C GLY A 111 1.01 18.60 -0.28
N SER A 112 1.55 19.77 -0.45
CA SER A 112 2.97 20.03 -0.16
C SER A 112 3.27 20.11 1.32
N VAL A 113 2.35 20.69 2.11
CA VAL A 113 2.42 20.87 3.57
C VAL A 113 1.05 20.60 4.19
N GLY A 114 1.02 20.15 5.42
CA GLY A 114 -0.22 20.00 6.22
C GLY A 114 -0.98 18.69 6.00
N LYS A 115 -0.53 17.76 5.17
CA LYS A 115 -1.19 16.46 4.93
C LYS A 115 -1.50 15.71 6.23
N THR A 116 -0.47 15.45 7.04
CA THR A 116 -0.59 14.65 8.27
C THR A 116 -1.52 15.32 9.28
N THR A 117 -1.38 16.66 9.46
CA THR A 117 -2.26 17.42 10.35
C THR A 117 -3.71 17.37 9.89
N THR A 118 -3.97 17.61 8.60
CA THR A 118 -5.32 17.59 8.03
C THR A 118 -5.93 16.19 8.12
N ARG A 119 -5.19 15.15 7.74
CA ARG A 119 -5.61 13.74 7.91
C ARG A 119 -6.02 13.47 9.35
N GLN A 120 -5.18 13.86 10.33
CA GLN A 120 -5.44 13.63 11.75
C GLN A 120 -6.67 14.41 12.24
N MET A 121 -6.85 15.66 11.82
CA MET A 121 -8.03 16.46 12.15
C MET A 121 -9.30 15.81 11.60
N ILE A 122 -9.31 15.42 10.31
CA ILE A 122 -10.46 14.75 9.70
C ILE A 122 -10.78 13.45 10.46
N ALA A 123 -9.77 12.60 10.70
CA ALA A 123 -9.97 11.34 11.42
C ALA A 123 -10.50 11.57 12.84
N THR A 124 -9.97 12.56 13.58
CA THR A 124 -10.42 12.88 14.93
C THR A 124 -11.88 13.33 14.95
N VAL A 125 -12.27 14.21 14.03
CA VAL A 125 -13.67 14.70 13.96
C VAL A 125 -14.62 13.56 13.62
N LEU A 126 -14.31 12.77 12.61
CA LEU A 126 -15.15 11.63 12.21
C LEU A 126 -15.22 10.55 13.29
N SER A 127 -14.16 10.35 14.06
CA SER A 127 -14.14 9.38 15.18
C SER A 127 -15.11 9.72 16.33
N GLY A 128 -15.67 10.91 16.31
CA GLY A 128 -16.77 11.26 17.23
C GLY A 128 -18.07 10.50 16.98
N CYS A 129 -18.25 9.92 15.77
CA CYS A 129 -19.48 9.21 15.38
C CYS A 129 -19.23 7.93 14.55
N LEU A 130 -18.02 7.69 14.07
CA LEU A 130 -17.68 6.56 13.21
C LEU A 130 -16.45 5.82 13.74
N ASN A 131 -16.32 4.53 13.40
CA ASN A 131 -15.06 3.82 13.54
C ASN A 131 -14.16 4.17 12.34
N VAL A 132 -13.14 4.99 12.56
CA VAL A 132 -12.29 5.54 11.48
C VAL A 132 -10.92 4.89 11.48
N TYR A 133 -10.55 4.32 10.34
CA TYR A 133 -9.18 3.91 10.08
C TYR A 133 -8.38 5.07 9.46
N GLN A 134 -7.10 5.22 9.78
CA GLN A 134 -6.25 6.24 9.16
C GLN A 134 -4.82 5.75 8.94
N THR A 135 -4.11 6.38 8.00
CA THR A 135 -2.69 6.13 7.77
C THR A 135 -1.88 6.24 9.08
N GLU A 136 -1.10 5.22 9.38
CA GLU A 136 -0.19 5.20 10.51
C GLU A 136 1.17 5.81 10.13
N GLY A 137 1.71 6.66 11.01
CA GLY A 137 3.02 7.27 10.80
C GLY A 137 3.10 8.02 9.47
N ASN A 138 4.10 7.66 8.65
CA ASN A 138 4.40 8.22 7.34
C ASN A 138 4.22 7.21 6.19
N LEU A 139 3.36 6.20 6.35
CA LEU A 139 3.07 5.20 5.33
C LEU A 139 2.21 5.77 4.19
N ASN A 140 2.74 6.76 3.47
CA ASN A 140 2.02 7.57 2.49
C ASN A 140 2.57 7.52 1.05
N SER A 141 3.64 6.72 0.81
CA SER A 141 4.29 6.54 -0.50
C SER A 141 3.73 5.33 -1.26
N GLN A 142 4.30 5.03 -2.47
CA GLN A 142 3.97 3.84 -3.27
C GLN A 142 4.16 2.52 -2.53
N ILE A 143 5.03 2.50 -1.51
CA ILE A 143 5.25 1.35 -0.63
C ILE A 143 4.39 1.47 0.64
N GLY A 144 4.23 2.68 1.18
CA GLY A 144 3.52 2.90 2.44
C GLY A 144 2.00 2.78 2.32
N VAL A 145 1.41 3.31 1.23
CA VAL A 145 -0.04 3.27 1.01
C VAL A 145 -0.57 1.83 0.90
N PRO A 146 0.05 0.91 0.13
CA PRO A 146 -0.44 -0.47 0.10
C PRO A 146 -0.35 -1.18 1.46
N LEU A 147 0.66 -0.90 2.27
CA LEU A 147 0.74 -1.40 3.66
C LEU A 147 -0.39 -0.83 4.53
N THR A 148 -0.70 0.46 4.35
CA THR A 148 -1.84 1.10 5.01
C THR A 148 -3.16 0.44 4.59
N LEU A 149 -3.38 0.23 3.30
CA LEU A 149 -4.58 -0.42 2.78
C LEU A 149 -4.72 -1.86 3.29
N ARG A 150 -3.60 -2.61 3.33
CA ARG A 150 -3.58 -3.98 3.86
C ARG A 150 -4.08 -4.06 5.31
N ARG A 151 -3.81 -3.02 6.11
CA ARG A 151 -4.15 -2.94 7.52
C ARG A 151 -5.52 -2.33 7.82
N ILE A 152 -6.28 -1.94 6.82
CA ILE A 152 -7.65 -1.41 7.03
C ILE A 152 -8.44 -2.42 7.88
N ASP A 153 -9.03 -1.91 8.95
CA ASP A 153 -9.95 -2.70 9.77
C ASP A 153 -11.25 -2.93 8.99
N GLU A 154 -11.65 -4.19 8.89
CA GLU A 154 -12.92 -4.58 8.23
C GLU A 154 -14.16 -3.98 8.89
N ASN A 155 -14.05 -3.62 10.17
CA ASN A 155 -15.11 -2.94 10.93
C ASN A 155 -15.05 -1.42 10.82
N ALA A 156 -14.05 -0.85 10.14
CA ALA A 156 -14.00 0.59 9.94
C ALA A 156 -15.16 1.05 9.04
N GLU A 157 -15.73 2.21 9.39
CA GLU A 157 -16.85 2.82 8.68
C GLU A 157 -16.39 3.93 7.73
N ALA A 158 -15.14 4.39 7.88
CA ALA A 158 -14.45 5.28 6.97
C ALA A 158 -12.94 5.08 7.07
N ALA A 159 -12.21 5.48 6.02
CA ALA A 159 -10.74 5.53 6.05
C ALA A 159 -10.22 6.90 5.61
N VAL A 160 -9.19 7.43 6.31
CA VAL A 160 -8.53 8.69 5.95
C VAL A 160 -7.07 8.39 5.63
N LEU A 161 -6.73 8.47 4.34
CA LEU A 161 -5.45 8.03 3.82
C LEU A 161 -4.60 9.21 3.36
N GLU A 162 -3.36 9.28 3.86
CA GLU A 162 -2.38 10.25 3.40
C GLU A 162 -1.70 9.73 2.13
N MET A 163 -1.68 10.56 1.07
CA MET A 163 -1.10 10.23 -0.23
C MET A 163 0.03 11.20 -0.55
N GLY A 164 1.27 10.74 -0.35
CA GLY A 164 2.50 11.50 -0.53
C GLY A 164 3.22 11.11 -1.82
N ILE A 165 3.75 12.12 -2.51
CA ILE A 165 4.52 11.94 -3.74
C ILE A 165 5.80 12.78 -3.69
N SER A 166 6.83 12.30 -4.36
CA SER A 166 8.10 13.01 -4.58
C SER A 166 8.44 13.18 -6.06
N GLU A 167 7.93 12.32 -6.94
CA GLU A 167 8.25 12.26 -8.37
C GLU A 167 6.99 12.29 -9.24
N PRO A 168 7.12 12.67 -10.53
CA PRO A 168 6.01 12.64 -11.48
C PRO A 168 5.48 11.21 -11.70
N GLY A 169 4.16 11.09 -11.85
CA GLY A 169 3.44 9.84 -12.10
C GLY A 169 3.09 9.05 -10.85
N GLN A 170 3.64 9.40 -9.69
CA GLN A 170 3.39 8.68 -8.45
C GLN A 170 1.95 8.83 -7.95
N MET A 171 1.33 9.99 -8.13
CA MET A 171 -0.06 10.21 -7.69
C MET A 171 -1.04 9.40 -8.52
N GLU A 172 -0.77 9.18 -9.80
CA GLU A 172 -1.59 8.33 -10.66
C GLU A 172 -1.67 6.91 -10.09
N ILE A 173 -0.51 6.33 -9.72
CA ILE A 173 -0.42 5.00 -9.10
C ILE A 173 -1.21 4.95 -7.79
N LEU A 174 -1.02 5.97 -6.93
CA LEU A 174 -1.73 6.04 -5.64
C LEU A 174 -3.23 6.20 -5.83
N SER A 175 -3.66 7.04 -6.76
CA SER A 175 -5.07 7.29 -7.06
C SER A 175 -5.77 6.03 -7.57
N ASP A 176 -5.15 5.29 -8.49
CA ASP A 176 -5.71 4.02 -8.98
C ASP A 176 -5.82 2.96 -7.87
N MET A 177 -4.82 2.89 -6.99
CA MET A 177 -4.82 1.95 -5.87
C MET A 177 -5.88 2.30 -4.81
N VAL A 178 -5.97 3.58 -4.43
CA VAL A 178 -6.82 4.06 -3.33
C VAL A 178 -8.27 4.27 -3.78
N LYS A 179 -8.50 4.77 -5.00
CA LYS A 179 -9.82 5.13 -5.53
C LYS A 179 -10.63 5.91 -4.50
N PRO A 180 -10.19 7.13 -4.13
CA PRO A 180 -10.81 7.87 -3.07
C PRO A 180 -12.22 8.33 -3.44
N ASP A 181 -13.10 8.41 -2.45
CA ASP A 181 -14.45 8.97 -2.59
C ASP A 181 -14.44 10.48 -2.32
N ILE A 182 -13.54 10.93 -1.46
CA ILE A 182 -13.33 12.35 -1.15
C ILE A 182 -11.83 12.63 -1.26
N CYS A 183 -11.46 13.69 -1.97
CA CYS A 183 -10.08 14.15 -2.10
C CYS A 183 -9.89 15.47 -1.39
N VAL A 184 -8.79 15.61 -0.64
CA VAL A 184 -8.41 16.87 0.01
C VAL A 184 -7.00 17.25 -0.42
N VAL A 185 -6.87 18.42 -1.05
CA VAL A 185 -5.58 19.02 -1.40
C VAL A 185 -5.33 20.20 -0.49
N THR A 186 -4.39 20.04 0.46
CA THR A 186 -4.16 21.04 1.51
C THR A 186 -3.50 22.31 0.98
N MET A 187 -2.38 22.17 0.28
CA MET A 187 -1.63 23.30 -0.25
C MET A 187 -0.72 22.87 -1.42
N ILE A 188 -0.57 23.73 -2.41
CA ILE A 188 0.41 23.60 -3.50
C ILE A 188 1.58 24.54 -3.25
N GLY A 189 2.63 24.01 -2.66
CA GLY A 189 3.90 24.71 -2.40
C GLY A 189 5.00 24.27 -3.35
N VAL A 190 6.24 24.31 -2.86
CA VAL A 190 7.47 23.98 -3.62
C VAL A 190 8.15 22.69 -3.18
N ALA A 191 7.52 21.90 -2.32
CA ALA A 191 8.05 20.59 -1.90
C ALA A 191 8.31 19.72 -3.14
N HIS A 192 9.49 19.06 -3.17
CA HIS A 192 9.96 18.23 -4.29
C HIS A 192 10.16 18.96 -5.62
N ILE A 193 10.42 20.30 -5.58
CA ILE A 193 10.61 21.12 -6.78
C ILE A 193 11.81 20.65 -7.63
N GLU A 194 12.80 20.02 -7.02
CA GLU A 194 13.97 19.46 -7.71
C GLU A 194 13.60 18.36 -8.71
N PHE A 195 12.60 17.53 -8.40
CA PHE A 195 12.08 16.47 -9.28
C PHE A 195 10.96 16.99 -10.19
N MET A 196 10.06 17.79 -9.66
CA MET A 196 8.89 18.32 -10.36
C MET A 196 9.19 19.49 -11.28
N LYS A 197 10.35 20.16 -11.10
CA LYS A 197 10.87 21.32 -11.86
C LYS A 197 10.09 22.62 -11.68
N THR A 198 8.75 22.58 -11.66
CA THR A 198 7.90 23.77 -11.50
C THR A 198 6.77 23.54 -10.50
N ARG A 199 6.29 24.65 -9.90
CA ARG A 199 5.10 24.60 -9.03
C ARG A 199 3.85 24.15 -9.79
N GLU A 200 3.76 24.47 -11.07
CA GLU A 200 2.67 24.01 -11.94
C GLU A 200 2.66 22.50 -12.12
N ASN A 201 3.84 21.88 -12.28
CA ASN A 201 3.94 20.42 -12.33
C ASN A 201 3.57 19.79 -10.98
N ILE A 202 3.98 20.40 -9.85
CA ILE A 202 3.56 19.95 -8.52
C ILE A 202 2.03 20.02 -8.40
N ARG A 203 1.40 21.08 -8.89
CA ARG A 203 -0.05 21.24 -8.90
C ARG A 203 -0.72 20.13 -9.73
N LYS A 204 -0.26 19.93 -10.96
CA LYS A 204 -0.80 18.87 -11.85
C LYS A 204 -0.69 17.50 -11.20
N GLU A 205 0.49 17.16 -10.71
CA GLU A 205 0.75 15.87 -10.10
C GLU A 205 -0.15 15.63 -8.88
N LYS A 206 -0.28 16.60 -7.97
CA LYS A 206 -1.12 16.45 -6.79
C LYS A 206 -2.61 16.40 -7.13
N LEU A 207 -3.05 17.12 -8.16
CA LEU A 207 -4.43 17.06 -8.62
C LEU A 207 -4.77 15.73 -9.31
N SER A 208 -3.79 14.95 -9.76
CA SER A 208 -4.04 13.59 -10.27
C SER A 208 -4.63 12.64 -9.21
N ILE A 209 -4.73 13.07 -7.95
CA ILE A 209 -5.47 12.34 -6.90
C ILE A 209 -6.93 12.07 -7.31
N ILE A 210 -7.52 12.90 -8.18
CA ILE A 210 -8.90 12.75 -8.64
C ILE A 210 -9.08 11.80 -9.82
N ASN A 211 -7.98 11.37 -10.49
CA ASN A 211 -8.07 10.63 -11.76
C ASN A 211 -8.84 9.31 -11.64
N HIS A 212 -8.76 8.67 -10.49
CA HIS A 212 -9.47 7.41 -10.20
C HIS A 212 -10.46 7.57 -9.05
N MET A 213 -10.87 8.80 -8.76
CA MET A 213 -11.90 9.08 -7.76
C MET A 213 -13.24 8.45 -8.16
N SER A 214 -14.03 8.09 -7.18
CA SER A 214 -15.42 7.66 -7.39
C SER A 214 -16.19 8.65 -8.27
N PRO A 215 -17.09 8.21 -9.20
CA PRO A 215 -17.84 9.12 -10.06
C PRO A 215 -18.64 10.19 -9.31
N ASP A 216 -19.13 9.87 -8.10
CA ASP A 216 -19.85 10.79 -7.21
C ASP A 216 -18.94 11.45 -6.18
N GLY A 217 -17.61 11.35 -6.38
CA GLY A 217 -16.61 11.85 -5.45
C GLY A 217 -16.54 13.37 -5.40
N VAL A 218 -15.93 13.90 -4.32
CA VAL A 218 -15.80 15.34 -4.02
C VAL A 218 -14.33 15.72 -3.84
N LEU A 219 -13.93 16.86 -4.47
CA LEU A 219 -12.64 17.51 -4.25
C LEU A 219 -12.83 18.78 -3.43
#